data_1b0c661e1f376668fc6eb4b3ee4afaff
#
_entry.id   1b0c661e1f376668fc6eb4b3ee4afaff
#
_cell.length_a   1.000
_cell.length_b   1.000
_cell.length_c   1.000
_cell.angle_alpha   90.00
_cell.angle_beta   90.00
_cell.angle_gamma   90.00
#
_symmetry.space_group_name_H-M   'P 1'
#
loop_
_entity.id
_entity.type
_entity.pdbx_description
1 polymer ?
#
loop_
_entity_poly.entity_id
_entity_poly.type
_entity_poly.pdbx_seq_one_letter_code
_entity_poly.pdbx_strand_id
1 'polypeptide(L)'
;LTERYNKAYLHISIDASGSMSGSPWNKAMTSAVAMIKACDMAGNIDVVVSIRTTHDGGKGTDYCPFIMVVFDSRVDKLVKVKNLFSSLDVSGTTPEGLCFEAIQRDLIPGNSNQDSYFVNYSDGQPYFSNKEISYCHTEAERHTRKMVNNMKSMGISVLSYFISEYRNDSDSFTNMYGKDAEFINPTNMMQVAKTMNEKFLSK
;
A
#
# COMPACT_ATOMS: atom_id res chain seq x y z
N LEU A 1 19.55 8.33 29.22
CA LEU A 1 19.53 8.80 27.84
C LEU A 1 18.18 8.35 27.26
N THR A 2 17.22 9.26 27.16
CA THR A 2 15.96 8.99 26.44
C THR A 2 16.29 9.16 24.96
N GLU A 3 16.38 8.06 24.22
CA GLU A 3 16.45 8.12 22.77
C GLU A 3 15.16 8.78 22.26
N ARG A 4 15.26 10.00 21.74
CA ARG A 4 14.16 10.65 21.07
C ARG A 4 14.11 10.09 19.65
N TYR A 5 13.22 9.14 19.42
CA TYR A 5 12.92 8.71 18.06
C TYR A 5 12.29 9.88 17.28
N ASN A 6 12.71 10.04 16.03
CA ASN A 6 12.12 11.02 15.12
C ASN A 6 10.62 10.75 14.95
N LYS A 7 9.87 11.82 14.69
CA LYS A 7 8.50 11.65 14.23
C LYS A 7 8.52 10.87 12.93
N ALA A 8 7.65 9.88 12.78
CA ALA A 8 7.54 9.08 11.57
C ALA A 8 6.14 9.18 10.96
N TYR A 9 6.08 9.02 9.66
CA TYR A 9 4.84 8.97 8.89
C TYR A 9 4.79 7.67 8.07
N LEU A 10 3.73 6.91 8.20
CA LEU A 10 3.51 5.65 7.50
C LEU A 10 2.24 5.71 6.67
N HIS A 11 2.35 5.55 5.35
CA HIS A 11 1.21 5.33 4.48
C HIS A 11 1.16 3.86 4.06
N ILE A 12 0.05 3.19 4.35
CA ILE A 12 -0.23 1.81 3.93
C ILE A 12 -1.24 1.86 2.80
N SER A 13 -0.87 1.37 1.63
CA SER A 13 -1.74 1.28 0.45
C SER A 13 -2.04 -0.19 0.14
N ILE A 14 -3.32 -0.56 0.15
CA ILE A 14 -3.77 -1.94 -0.03
C ILE A 14 -4.52 -2.05 -1.35
N ASP A 15 -4.13 -3.00 -2.16
CA ASP A 15 -4.89 -3.41 -3.34
C ASP A 15 -6.22 -4.03 -2.91
N ALA A 16 -7.32 -3.49 -3.40
CA ALA A 16 -8.67 -4.00 -3.20
C ALA A 16 -9.29 -4.49 -4.51
N SER A 17 -8.46 -4.91 -5.48
CA SER A 17 -8.93 -5.55 -6.71
C SER A 17 -9.56 -6.92 -6.44
N GLY A 18 -10.35 -7.40 -7.38
CA GLY A 18 -11.07 -8.68 -7.24
C GLY A 18 -10.16 -9.89 -7.03
N SER A 19 -8.92 -9.87 -7.53
CA SER A 19 -7.92 -10.95 -7.34
C SER A 19 -7.46 -11.09 -5.89
N MET A 20 -7.51 -10.00 -5.13
CA MET A 20 -7.20 -10.03 -3.68
C MET A 20 -8.24 -10.78 -2.84
N SER A 21 -9.36 -11.24 -3.41
CA SER A 21 -10.45 -11.90 -2.66
C SER A 21 -9.97 -13.07 -1.82
N GLY A 22 -10.54 -13.21 -0.63
CA GLY A 22 -10.28 -14.31 0.29
C GLY A 22 -9.01 -14.14 1.13
N SER A 23 -8.10 -15.09 1.04
CA SER A 23 -6.89 -15.16 1.88
C SER A 23 -5.95 -13.96 1.72
N PRO A 24 -5.61 -13.48 0.50
CA PRO A 24 -4.76 -12.30 0.32
C PRO A 24 -5.33 -11.05 1.01
N TRP A 25 -6.61 -10.77 0.80
CA TRP A 25 -7.30 -9.64 1.43
C TRP A 25 -7.26 -9.71 2.96
N ASN A 26 -7.66 -10.85 3.51
CA ASN A 26 -7.69 -11.04 4.96
C ASN A 26 -6.30 -10.81 5.59
N LYS A 27 -5.24 -11.22 4.93
CA LYS A 27 -3.86 -11.04 5.40
C LYS A 27 -3.39 -9.62 5.31
N ALA A 28 -3.63 -8.94 4.18
CA ALA A 28 -3.31 -7.52 4.03
C ALA A 28 -4.02 -6.68 5.09
N MET A 29 -5.32 -6.92 5.31
CA MET A 29 -6.12 -6.22 6.31
C MET A 29 -5.66 -6.52 7.74
N THR A 30 -5.36 -7.78 8.05
CA THR A 30 -4.82 -8.15 9.37
C THR A 30 -3.49 -7.49 9.65
N SER A 31 -2.61 -7.44 8.64
CA SER A 31 -1.33 -6.76 8.74
C SER A 31 -1.50 -5.26 8.97
N ALA A 32 -2.37 -4.61 8.20
CA ALA A 32 -2.66 -3.18 8.37
C ALA A 32 -3.19 -2.87 9.77
N VAL A 33 -4.12 -3.67 10.30
CA VAL A 33 -4.64 -3.52 11.67
C VAL A 33 -3.53 -3.66 12.71
N ALA A 34 -2.64 -4.63 12.53
CA ALA A 34 -1.51 -4.83 13.45
C ALA A 34 -0.56 -3.63 13.42
N MET A 35 -0.27 -3.08 12.23
CA MET A 35 0.57 -1.88 12.07
C MET A 35 -0.07 -0.64 12.70
N ILE A 36 -1.37 -0.41 12.47
CA ILE A 36 -2.09 0.72 13.08
C ILE A 36 -1.96 0.65 14.61
N LYS A 37 -2.19 -0.53 15.20
CA LYS A 37 -2.06 -0.70 16.66
C LYS A 37 -0.63 -0.49 17.15
N ALA A 38 0.35 -0.99 16.42
CA ALA A 38 1.76 -0.80 16.77
C ALA A 38 2.17 0.68 16.71
N CYS A 39 1.71 1.42 15.69
CA CYS A 39 1.95 2.86 15.56
C CYS A 39 1.27 3.66 16.68
N ASP A 40 0.04 3.31 17.03
CA ASP A 40 -0.69 3.92 18.16
C ASP A 40 0.06 3.71 19.49
N MET A 41 0.56 2.50 19.73
CA MET A 41 1.36 2.19 20.94
C MET A 41 2.71 2.92 20.95
N ALA A 42 3.35 3.11 19.81
CA ALA A 42 4.60 3.84 19.68
C ALA A 42 4.44 5.35 19.95
N GLY A 43 3.29 5.92 19.58
CA GLY A 43 2.89 7.30 19.88
C GLY A 43 3.63 8.40 19.10
N ASN A 44 4.63 8.05 18.29
CA ASN A 44 5.43 8.98 17.46
C ASN A 44 5.28 8.72 15.94
N ILE A 45 4.36 7.83 15.54
CA ILE A 45 4.15 7.43 14.15
C ILE A 45 2.71 7.78 13.75
N ASP A 46 2.56 8.74 12.82
CA ASP A 46 1.28 8.97 12.17
C ASP A 46 1.07 7.91 11.08
N VAL A 47 -0.08 7.26 11.06
CA VAL A 47 -0.40 6.23 10.07
C VAL A 47 -1.65 6.56 9.27
N VAL A 48 -1.54 6.44 7.95
CA VAL A 48 -2.66 6.53 7.01
C VAL A 48 -2.81 5.19 6.30
N VAL A 49 -4.03 4.71 6.18
CA VAL A 49 -4.35 3.51 5.39
C VAL A 49 -5.31 3.86 4.28
N SER A 50 -4.94 3.53 3.06
CA SER A 50 -5.81 3.64 1.88
C SER A 50 -6.00 2.29 1.21
N ILE A 51 -7.16 2.10 0.59
CA ILE A 51 -7.41 1.03 -0.37
C ILE A 51 -7.48 1.61 -1.77
N ARG A 52 -7.08 0.85 -2.78
CA ARG A 52 -7.13 1.24 -4.18
C ARG A 52 -7.77 0.15 -5.03
N THR A 53 -8.57 0.55 -5.99
CA THR A 53 -9.24 -0.34 -6.96
C THR A 53 -9.72 0.49 -8.15
N THR A 54 -10.65 -0.04 -8.93
CA THR A 54 -11.43 0.70 -9.92
C THR A 54 -12.88 0.78 -9.49
N HIS A 55 -13.52 1.89 -9.79
CA HIS A 55 -14.94 2.09 -9.50
C HIS A 55 -15.70 2.53 -10.73
N ASP A 56 -16.93 2.04 -10.85
CA ASP A 56 -17.88 2.54 -11.85
C ASP A 56 -18.33 3.94 -11.44
N GLY A 57 -18.08 4.92 -12.31
CA GLY A 57 -18.47 6.30 -12.07
C GLY A 57 -19.98 6.57 -12.12
N GLY A 58 -20.80 5.53 -12.28
CA GLY A 58 -22.27 5.63 -12.36
C GLY A 58 -22.81 5.67 -13.80
N LYS A 59 -24.12 5.90 -13.96
CA LYS A 59 -24.78 5.87 -15.28
C LYS A 59 -24.11 6.79 -16.31
N GLY A 60 -23.53 6.19 -17.34
CA GLY A 60 -22.91 6.89 -18.47
C GLY A 60 -21.44 7.30 -18.25
N THR A 61 -20.87 7.02 -17.10
CA THR A 61 -19.43 7.16 -16.84
C THR A 61 -18.74 5.82 -16.95
N ASP A 62 -17.49 5.85 -17.39
CA ASP A 62 -16.66 4.64 -17.51
C ASP A 62 -15.95 4.36 -16.18
N TYR A 63 -15.38 3.17 -16.04
CA TYR A 63 -14.54 2.83 -14.89
C TYR A 63 -13.39 3.82 -14.73
N CYS A 64 -13.06 4.15 -13.49
CA CYS A 64 -11.94 5.02 -13.15
C CYS A 64 -11.11 4.43 -12.00
N PRO A 65 -9.82 4.76 -11.92
CA PRO A 65 -9.02 4.49 -10.73
C PRO A 65 -9.64 5.15 -9.49
N PHE A 66 -9.71 4.40 -8.40
CA PHE A 66 -10.35 4.82 -7.17
C PHE A 66 -9.43 4.58 -5.97
N ILE A 67 -9.35 5.57 -5.10
CA ILE A 67 -8.61 5.50 -3.84
C ILE A 67 -9.55 5.94 -2.72
N MET A 68 -9.58 5.19 -1.64
CA MET A 68 -10.31 5.54 -0.44
C MET A 68 -9.38 5.51 0.77
N VAL A 69 -9.22 6.63 1.46
CA VAL A 69 -8.56 6.67 2.77
C VAL A 69 -9.52 6.10 3.80
N VAL A 70 -9.19 4.94 4.33
CA VAL A 70 -10.04 4.20 5.29
C VAL A 70 -9.68 4.49 6.73
N PHE A 71 -8.45 4.94 6.98
CA PHE A 71 -7.99 5.35 8.31
C PHE A 71 -6.89 6.40 8.22
N ASP A 72 -6.94 7.40 9.10
CA ASP A 72 -5.89 8.40 9.30
C ASP A 72 -5.79 8.69 10.82
N SER A 73 -4.67 8.29 11.43
CA SER A 73 -4.47 8.40 12.88
C SER A 73 -4.51 9.84 13.41
N ARG A 74 -4.33 10.83 12.54
CA ARG A 74 -4.36 12.25 12.90
C ARG A 74 -5.78 12.77 13.17
N VAL A 75 -6.80 12.09 12.64
CA VAL A 75 -8.21 12.52 12.70
C VAL A 75 -9.14 11.40 13.15
N ASP A 76 -8.75 10.15 13.00
CA ASP A 76 -9.56 8.98 13.31
C ASP A 76 -9.16 8.34 14.65
N LYS A 77 -10.13 7.76 15.34
CA LYS A 77 -9.90 6.93 16.52
C LYS A 77 -9.81 5.45 16.13
N LEU A 78 -9.06 4.64 16.89
CA LEU A 78 -8.88 3.19 16.63
C LEU A 78 -10.21 2.42 16.52
N VAL A 79 -11.28 2.89 17.14
CA VAL A 79 -12.62 2.26 17.04
C VAL A 79 -13.12 2.24 15.58
N LYS A 80 -12.71 3.18 14.74
CA LYS A 80 -13.05 3.21 13.31
C LYS A 80 -12.52 1.97 12.60
N VAL A 81 -11.30 1.52 12.92
CA VAL A 81 -10.71 0.30 12.34
C VAL A 81 -11.62 -0.90 12.59
N LYS A 82 -12.08 -1.08 13.84
CA LYS A 82 -12.96 -2.18 14.20
C LYS A 82 -14.31 -2.13 13.45
N ASN A 83 -14.87 -0.94 13.29
CA ASN A 83 -16.20 -0.78 12.71
C ASN A 83 -16.22 -0.78 11.18
N LEU A 84 -15.19 -0.22 10.55
CA LEU A 84 -15.14 -0.05 9.10
C LEU A 84 -14.47 -1.23 8.39
N PHE A 85 -13.34 -1.72 8.90
CA PHE A 85 -12.51 -2.67 8.15
C PHE A 85 -13.22 -4.00 7.86
N SER A 86 -14.14 -4.43 8.72
CA SER A 86 -14.94 -5.63 8.50
C SER A 86 -15.99 -5.50 7.39
N SER A 87 -16.30 -4.27 6.97
CA SER A 87 -17.26 -3.99 5.89
C SER A 87 -16.60 -3.58 4.57
N LEU A 88 -15.26 -3.49 4.54
CA LEU A 88 -14.53 -3.27 3.30
C LEU A 88 -14.48 -4.55 2.48
N ASP A 89 -14.63 -4.41 1.18
CA ASP A 89 -14.65 -5.52 0.24
C ASP A 89 -13.75 -5.24 -0.97
N VAL A 90 -13.49 -6.27 -1.75
CA VAL A 90 -12.65 -6.25 -2.94
C VAL A 90 -13.50 -6.24 -4.21
N SER A 91 -13.10 -5.43 -5.18
CA SER A 91 -13.75 -5.36 -6.49
C SER A 91 -12.86 -4.68 -7.53
N GLY A 92 -13.22 -4.80 -8.80
CA GLY A 92 -12.52 -4.09 -9.87
C GLY A 92 -11.14 -4.64 -10.20
N THR A 93 -10.27 -3.76 -10.69
CA THR A 93 -8.93 -4.09 -11.18
C THR A 93 -7.83 -3.33 -10.42
N THR A 94 -6.57 -3.51 -10.83
CA THR A 94 -5.39 -2.98 -10.14
C THR A 94 -4.78 -1.78 -10.89
N PRO A 95 -5.30 -0.54 -10.77
CA PRO A 95 -4.73 0.65 -11.42
C PRO A 95 -3.53 1.20 -10.64
N GLU A 96 -2.57 0.38 -10.29
CA GLU A 96 -1.57 0.62 -9.23
C GLU A 96 -0.78 1.91 -9.42
N GLY A 97 -0.06 2.06 -10.53
CA GLY A 97 0.74 3.25 -10.78
C GLY A 97 -0.10 4.52 -10.95
N LEU A 98 -1.32 4.41 -11.50
CA LEU A 98 -2.24 5.54 -11.61
C LEU A 98 -2.71 6.02 -10.22
N CYS A 99 -3.01 5.07 -9.33
CA CYS A 99 -3.31 5.40 -7.93
C CYS A 99 -2.10 5.96 -7.19
N PHE A 100 -0.90 5.45 -7.43
CA PHE A 100 0.31 5.98 -6.82
C PHE A 100 0.61 7.41 -7.26
N GLU A 101 0.35 7.76 -8.51
CA GLU A 101 0.48 9.14 -9.00
C GLU A 101 -0.42 10.11 -8.21
N ALA A 102 -1.64 9.69 -7.89
CA ALA A 102 -2.55 10.49 -7.07
C ALA A 102 -2.11 10.52 -5.59
N ILE A 103 -1.77 9.36 -5.00
CA ILE A 103 -1.35 9.25 -3.58
C ILE A 103 -0.12 10.10 -3.28
N GLN A 104 0.84 10.21 -4.21
CA GLN A 104 2.06 11.00 -4.01
C GLN A 104 1.80 12.46 -3.61
N ARG A 105 0.67 13.03 -3.99
CA ARG A 105 0.30 14.42 -3.67
C ARG A 105 0.02 14.63 -2.18
N ASP A 106 -0.37 13.55 -1.49
CA ASP A 106 -0.74 13.56 -0.07
C ASP A 106 0.33 12.94 0.83
N LEU A 107 1.40 12.39 0.24
CA LEU A 107 2.51 11.83 1.01
C LEU A 107 3.36 12.93 1.65
N ILE A 108 3.78 12.69 2.87
CA ILE A 108 4.71 13.56 3.58
C ILE A 108 6.14 13.13 3.25
N PRO A 109 6.97 14.01 2.66
CA PRO A 109 8.36 13.68 2.35
C PRO A 109 9.19 13.38 3.61
N GLY A 110 10.14 12.45 3.49
CA GLY A 110 11.13 12.20 4.52
C GLY A 110 12.22 13.29 4.55
N ASN A 111 12.77 13.57 5.73
CA ASN A 111 13.86 14.52 5.93
C ASN A 111 14.68 14.14 7.17
N SER A 112 15.68 14.96 7.55
CA SER A 112 16.55 14.70 8.70
C SER A 112 15.83 14.60 10.06
N ASN A 113 14.63 15.17 10.18
CA ASN A 113 13.86 15.24 11.42
C ASN A 113 12.59 14.37 11.40
N GLN A 114 12.29 13.77 10.26
CA GLN A 114 11.06 12.98 10.06
C GLN A 114 11.30 11.85 9.08
N ASP A 115 11.09 10.64 9.54
CA ASP A 115 11.10 9.46 8.68
C ASP A 115 9.75 9.31 7.96
N SER A 116 9.79 8.89 6.71
CA SER A 116 8.58 8.63 5.93
C SER A 116 8.64 7.27 5.25
N TYR A 117 7.53 6.54 5.34
CA TYR A 117 7.41 5.17 4.87
C TYR A 117 6.16 4.99 4.03
N PHE A 118 6.29 4.22 2.97
CA PHE A 118 5.18 3.77 2.14
C PHE A 118 5.19 2.24 2.07
N VAL A 119 4.14 1.62 2.57
CA VAL A 119 3.96 0.16 2.52
C VAL A 119 2.85 -0.18 1.55
N ASN A 120 3.15 -1.02 0.58
CA ASN A 120 2.21 -1.48 -0.42
C ASN A 120 1.88 -2.96 -0.24
N TYR A 121 0.62 -3.32 -0.41
CA TYR A 121 0.14 -4.70 -0.54
C TYR A 121 -0.53 -4.88 -1.90
N SER A 122 -0.08 -5.86 -2.67
CA SER A 122 -0.64 -6.20 -3.99
C SER A 122 -0.45 -7.69 -4.28
N ASP A 123 -1.28 -8.28 -5.12
CA ASP A 123 -1.22 -9.69 -5.51
C ASP A 123 -0.91 -9.90 -6.99
N GLY A 124 -0.67 -8.83 -7.76
CA GLY A 124 -0.54 -9.04 -9.18
C GLY A 124 0.01 -7.91 -10.01
N GLN A 125 -0.31 -8.04 -11.28
CA GLN A 125 0.09 -7.09 -12.31
C GLN A 125 -0.81 -5.86 -12.31
N PRO A 126 -0.26 -4.67 -12.55
CA PRO A 126 -1.06 -3.48 -12.73
C PRO A 126 -1.90 -3.61 -14.01
N TYR A 127 -3.19 -3.43 -13.86
CA TYR A 127 -4.14 -3.49 -14.96
C TYR A 127 -5.28 -2.50 -14.77
N PHE A 128 -5.53 -1.72 -15.81
CA PHE A 128 -6.71 -0.87 -15.92
C PHE A 128 -7.06 -0.66 -17.39
N SER A 129 -8.32 -0.74 -17.73
CA SER A 129 -8.79 -0.42 -19.08
C SER A 129 -10.17 0.21 -19.04
N ASN A 130 -10.35 1.28 -19.79
CA ASN A 130 -11.62 1.89 -20.08
C ASN A 130 -11.68 2.31 -21.56
N LYS A 131 -12.68 3.09 -21.98
CA LYS A 131 -12.83 3.51 -23.38
C LYS A 131 -11.68 4.37 -23.91
N GLU A 132 -10.99 5.07 -23.03
CA GLU A 132 -9.96 6.05 -23.37
C GLU A 132 -8.54 5.56 -23.07
N ILE A 133 -8.40 4.70 -22.06
CA ILE A 133 -7.11 4.30 -21.50
C ILE A 133 -7.00 2.77 -21.52
N SER A 134 -5.89 2.26 -22.07
CA SER A 134 -5.44 0.89 -21.87
C SER A 134 -4.13 0.92 -21.09
N TYR A 135 -4.19 0.53 -19.83
CA TYR A 135 -3.07 0.55 -18.90
C TYR A 135 -2.76 -0.88 -18.44
N CYS A 136 -1.77 -1.52 -19.07
CA CYS A 136 -1.44 -2.92 -18.82
C CYS A 136 0.02 -3.24 -19.21
N HIS A 137 0.47 -4.44 -18.84
CA HIS A 137 1.78 -5.00 -19.20
C HIS A 137 2.95 -4.06 -18.91
N THR A 138 3.97 -4.06 -19.75
CA THR A 138 5.23 -3.31 -19.58
C THR A 138 5.03 -1.80 -19.40
N GLU A 139 4.00 -1.21 -20.00
CA GLU A 139 3.72 0.21 -19.83
C GLU A 139 3.25 0.52 -18.39
N ALA A 140 2.33 -0.27 -17.88
CA ALA A 140 1.83 -0.14 -16.51
C ALA A 140 2.93 -0.42 -15.47
N GLU A 141 3.74 -1.46 -15.69
CA GLU A 141 4.90 -1.76 -14.84
C GLU A 141 5.89 -0.61 -14.80
N ARG A 142 6.27 -0.08 -15.96
CA ARG A 142 7.21 1.04 -16.08
C ARG A 142 6.68 2.30 -15.41
N HIS A 143 5.39 2.59 -15.56
CA HIS A 143 4.74 3.72 -14.90
C HIS A 143 4.73 3.52 -13.38
N THR A 144 4.30 2.35 -12.88
CA THR A 144 4.35 2.03 -11.45
C THR A 144 5.76 2.18 -10.89
N ARG A 145 6.78 1.64 -11.58
CA ARG A 145 8.18 1.80 -11.18
C ARG A 145 8.63 3.27 -11.13
N LYS A 146 8.19 4.08 -12.08
CA LYS A 146 8.46 5.53 -12.08
C LYS A 146 7.87 6.19 -10.84
N MET A 147 6.62 5.87 -10.47
CA MET A 147 5.97 6.42 -9.29
C MET A 147 6.68 5.99 -8.00
N VAL A 148 7.09 4.75 -7.89
CA VAL A 148 7.90 4.24 -6.77
C VAL A 148 9.23 4.99 -6.66
N ASN A 149 9.93 5.23 -7.77
CA ASN A 149 11.18 5.99 -7.77
C ASN A 149 10.97 7.46 -7.39
N ASN A 150 9.86 8.07 -7.80
CA ASN A 150 9.50 9.42 -7.37
C ASN A 150 9.30 9.49 -5.85
N MET A 151 8.56 8.53 -5.25
CA MET A 151 8.42 8.45 -3.79
C MET A 151 9.78 8.35 -3.09
N LYS A 152 10.69 7.51 -3.59
CA LYS A 152 12.05 7.39 -3.05
C LYS A 152 12.84 8.70 -3.15
N SER A 153 12.69 9.45 -4.25
CA SER A 153 13.33 10.76 -4.41
C SER A 153 12.80 11.82 -3.45
N MET A 154 11.60 11.62 -2.90
CA MET A 154 11.02 12.43 -1.83
C MET A 154 11.54 12.01 -0.43
N GLY A 155 12.51 11.11 -0.34
CA GLY A 155 13.02 10.59 0.93
C GLY A 155 12.08 9.57 1.60
N ILE A 156 11.15 8.99 0.86
CA ILE A 156 10.21 7.99 1.37
C ILE A 156 10.80 6.60 1.21
N SER A 157 10.88 5.84 2.29
CA SER A 157 11.27 4.43 2.25
C SER A 157 10.07 3.59 1.78
N VAL A 158 10.21 2.93 0.63
CA VAL A 158 9.14 2.11 0.04
C VAL A 158 9.38 0.63 0.35
N LEU A 159 8.32 -0.07 0.71
CA LEU A 159 8.30 -1.51 0.92
C LEU A 159 7.03 -2.09 0.32
N SER A 160 7.18 -3.03 -0.60
CA SER A 160 6.04 -3.62 -1.32
C SER A 160 5.97 -5.11 -1.07
N TYR A 161 4.82 -5.56 -0.58
CA TYR A 161 4.52 -6.95 -0.30
C TYR A 161 3.67 -7.57 -1.41
N PHE A 162 4.21 -8.60 -2.04
CA PHE A 162 3.47 -9.46 -2.95
C PHE A 162 2.75 -10.56 -2.16
N ILE A 163 1.42 -10.53 -2.21
CA ILE A 163 0.56 -11.46 -1.50
C ILE A 163 -0.21 -12.29 -2.53
N SER A 164 0.39 -13.32 -3.07
CA SER A 164 -0.29 -14.25 -3.97
C SER A 164 0.01 -15.69 -3.60
N GLU A 165 -0.97 -16.55 -3.78
CA GLU A 165 -0.79 -18.00 -3.72
C GLU A 165 -0.10 -18.53 -4.99
N TYR A 166 -0.12 -17.76 -6.07
CA TYR A 166 0.45 -18.08 -7.37
C TYR A 166 1.65 -17.18 -7.65
N ARG A 167 2.80 -17.76 -7.93
CA ARG A 167 4.05 -17.01 -8.22
C ARG A 167 4.19 -16.51 -9.66
N ASN A 168 3.16 -16.64 -10.49
CA ASN A 168 3.27 -16.33 -11.92
C ASN A 168 3.57 -14.85 -12.21
N ASP A 169 3.26 -13.94 -11.28
CA ASP A 169 3.44 -12.50 -11.44
C ASP A 169 4.64 -11.94 -10.66
N SER A 170 5.51 -12.82 -10.14
CA SER A 170 6.67 -12.42 -9.34
C SER A 170 7.67 -11.56 -10.12
N ASP A 171 7.85 -11.83 -11.42
CA ASP A 171 8.77 -11.08 -12.27
C ASP A 171 8.27 -9.65 -12.51
N SER A 172 6.97 -9.50 -12.81
CA SER A 172 6.32 -8.19 -12.94
C SER A 172 6.46 -7.38 -11.66
N PHE A 173 6.20 -7.99 -10.52
CA PHE A 173 6.34 -7.34 -9.22
C PHE A 173 7.80 -6.91 -8.94
N THR A 174 8.76 -7.77 -9.23
CA THR A 174 10.19 -7.44 -9.13
C THR A 174 10.59 -6.31 -10.08
N ASN A 175 10.04 -6.29 -11.29
CA ASN A 175 10.28 -5.21 -12.25
C ASN A 175 9.79 -3.85 -11.74
N MET A 176 8.67 -3.80 -11.02
CA MET A 176 8.10 -2.57 -10.45
C MET A 176 8.86 -2.08 -9.23
N TYR A 177 9.18 -2.97 -8.30
CA TYR A 177 9.65 -2.61 -6.95
C TYR A 177 11.13 -2.88 -6.72
N GLY A 178 11.77 -3.74 -7.53
CA GLY A 178 13.19 -4.08 -7.41
C GLY A 178 13.52 -4.72 -6.06
N LYS A 179 14.54 -4.19 -5.39
CA LYS A 179 14.99 -4.66 -4.07
C LYS A 179 14.00 -4.42 -2.92
N ASP A 180 12.97 -3.62 -3.15
CA ASP A 180 11.92 -3.33 -2.15
C ASP A 180 10.68 -4.22 -2.34
N ALA A 181 10.77 -5.18 -3.29
CA ALA A 181 9.81 -6.26 -3.45
C ALA A 181 10.02 -7.33 -2.39
N GLU A 182 9.00 -7.60 -1.61
CA GLU A 182 9.00 -8.67 -0.60
C GLU A 182 7.91 -9.69 -0.94
N PHE A 183 8.31 -10.95 -1.03
CA PHE A 183 7.40 -12.05 -1.32
C PHE A 183 6.96 -12.70 -0.02
N ILE A 184 5.72 -12.43 0.40
CA ILE A 184 5.18 -12.99 1.62
C ILE A 184 4.50 -14.32 1.32
N ASN A 185 4.95 -15.37 2.00
CA ASN A 185 4.11 -16.55 2.12
C ASN A 185 2.86 -16.17 2.91
N PRO A 186 1.66 -16.31 2.31
CA PRO A 186 0.42 -15.92 2.96
C PRO A 186 0.18 -16.52 4.36
N THR A 187 0.92 -17.52 4.77
CA THR A 187 0.81 -18.14 6.11
C THR A 187 1.72 -17.52 7.17
N ASN A 188 2.64 -16.60 6.79
CA ASN A 188 3.69 -16.12 7.71
C ASN A 188 3.63 -14.61 7.96
N MET A 189 2.66 -14.17 8.77
CA MET A 189 2.54 -12.76 9.21
C MET A 189 3.74 -12.30 10.07
N MET A 190 4.48 -13.20 10.71
CA MET A 190 5.70 -12.85 11.44
C MET A 190 6.80 -12.33 10.51
N GLN A 191 6.80 -12.75 9.24
CA GLN A 191 7.75 -12.24 8.25
C GLN A 191 7.53 -10.76 7.96
N VAL A 192 6.28 -10.30 7.90
CA VAL A 192 5.95 -8.87 7.71
C VAL A 192 6.51 -8.04 8.84
N ALA A 193 6.23 -8.43 10.08
CA ALA A 193 6.72 -7.71 11.25
C ALA A 193 8.25 -7.69 11.31
N LYS A 194 8.91 -8.82 10.98
CA LYS A 194 10.37 -8.94 10.93
C LYS A 194 10.98 -8.02 9.87
N THR A 195 10.46 -8.06 8.63
CA THR A 195 10.98 -7.26 7.51
C THR A 195 10.81 -5.76 7.78
N MET A 196 9.67 -5.37 8.38
CA MET A 196 9.47 -3.98 8.79
C MET A 196 10.47 -3.56 9.86
N ASN A 197 10.67 -4.39 10.88
CA ASN A 197 11.63 -4.11 11.93
C ASN A 197 13.06 -3.96 11.36
N GLU A 198 13.48 -4.85 10.49
CA GLU A 198 14.78 -4.80 9.84
C GLU A 198 14.97 -3.57 8.94
N LYS A 199 13.95 -3.17 8.18
CA LYS A 199 14.06 -2.03 7.24
C LYS A 199 13.81 -0.67 7.88
N PHE A 200 13.00 -0.60 8.93
CA PHE A 200 12.58 0.68 9.51
C PHE A 200 13.22 0.99 10.86
N LEU A 201 13.63 -0.02 11.63
CA LEU A 201 14.22 0.19 12.97
C LEU A 201 15.73 -0.10 13.03
N SER A 202 16.33 -0.61 11.96
CA SER A 202 17.78 -0.91 11.90
C SER A 202 18.62 0.22 11.29
N LYS A 203 18.20 1.47 11.51
CA LYS A 203 19.01 2.65 11.15
C LYS A 203 19.89 3.10 12.30
#